data_890ff8c63cd1036fb524073729bf15c6
#
_entry.id   890ff8c63cd1036fb524073729bf15c6
#
_cell.length_a   1.000
_cell.length_b   1.000
_cell.length_c   1.000
_cell.angle_alpha   90.00
_cell.angle_beta   90.00
_cell.angle_gamma   90.00
#
_symmetry.space_group_name_H-M   'P 1'
#
loop_
_entity.id
_entity.type
_entity.pdbx_description
1 polymer ?
#
loop_
_entity_poly.entity_id
_entity_poly.type
_entity_poly.pdbx_seq_one_letter_code
_entity_poly.pdbx_strand_id
1 'polypeptide(L)'
;GRPESRYRYDDTGRVTEQVNPEGLDYRFEYGERRVIITDSLNRREVLYTEGEGGLKRVVKKEHADGSITRSEYDEAGRLKAQTDAAGRRTEYRLHMASGKLTSVILPDGRTVRYGYNSQRQVTSVTYPDGLRSSREYDEKGRLTAETSRSGETTRYSYDDPASELPTGIQDA
;
A
#
# COMPACT_ATOMS: atom_id res chain seq x y z
N GLY A 1 -8.79 -0.03 34.34
CA GLY A 1 -8.67 -0.58 32.99
C GLY A 1 -8.31 0.51 32.00
N ARG A 2 -7.65 0.18 30.89
CA ARG A 2 -7.40 1.15 29.81
C ARG A 2 -8.74 1.60 29.23
N PRO A 3 -8.94 2.91 28.98
CA PRO A 3 -10.10 3.37 28.25
C PRO A 3 -10.13 2.71 26.86
N GLU A 4 -11.27 2.15 26.48
CA GLU A 4 -11.47 1.46 25.21
C GLU A 4 -12.34 2.29 24.28
N SER A 5 -12.14 2.14 22.96
CA SER A 5 -13.02 2.73 21.96
C SER A 5 -14.40 2.09 22.06
N ARG A 6 -15.44 2.91 21.93
CA ARG A 6 -16.84 2.48 21.91
C ARG A 6 -17.42 2.71 20.53
N TYR A 7 -18.30 1.79 20.10
CA TYR A 7 -18.92 1.82 18.78
C TYR A 7 -20.44 1.74 18.90
N ARG A 8 -21.14 2.46 18.03
CA ARG A 8 -22.56 2.27 17.78
C ARG A 8 -22.76 1.72 16.38
N TYR A 9 -23.81 0.95 16.18
CA TYR A 9 -24.09 0.24 14.92
C TYR A 9 -25.52 0.56 14.45
N ASP A 10 -25.73 0.56 13.13
CA ASP A 10 -27.05 0.63 12.54
C ASP A 10 -27.70 -0.77 12.46
N ASP A 11 -28.93 -0.84 11.93
CA ASP A 11 -29.69 -2.09 11.82
C ASP A 11 -29.03 -3.13 10.89
N THR A 12 -28.11 -2.70 10.03
CA THR A 12 -27.36 -3.57 9.11
C THR A 12 -25.98 -3.97 9.66
N GLY A 13 -25.65 -3.57 10.88
CA GLY A 13 -24.39 -3.89 11.52
C GLY A 13 -23.22 -2.98 11.15
N ARG A 14 -23.45 -1.85 10.47
CA ARG A 14 -22.40 -0.88 10.14
C ARG A 14 -22.17 0.07 11.31
N VAL A 15 -20.91 0.47 11.52
CA VAL A 15 -20.55 1.45 12.54
C VAL A 15 -21.11 2.82 12.18
N THR A 16 -21.93 3.41 13.07
CA THR A 16 -22.49 4.77 12.91
C THR A 16 -21.75 5.79 13.76
N GLU A 17 -21.14 5.37 14.84
CA GLU A 17 -20.39 6.25 15.75
C GLU A 17 -19.23 5.49 16.39
N GLN A 18 -18.10 6.15 16.49
CA GLN A 18 -16.94 5.67 17.22
C GLN A 18 -16.51 6.73 18.23
N VAL A 19 -16.46 6.36 19.51
CA VAL A 19 -15.94 7.21 20.59
C VAL A 19 -14.54 6.73 20.92
N ASN A 20 -13.55 7.60 20.69
CA ASN A 20 -12.15 7.31 20.96
C ASN A 20 -11.81 7.68 22.41
N PRO A 21 -11.01 6.87 23.16
CA PRO A 21 -10.56 7.21 24.51
C PRO A 21 -9.84 8.56 24.63
N GLU A 22 -9.26 9.05 23.55
CA GLU A 22 -8.56 10.33 23.48
C GLU A 22 -9.48 11.54 23.23
N GLY A 23 -10.79 11.32 23.16
CA GLY A 23 -11.79 12.37 23.04
C GLY A 23 -12.15 12.81 21.62
N LEU A 24 -11.63 12.15 20.59
CA LEU A 24 -12.05 12.33 19.20
C LEU A 24 -13.15 11.34 18.87
N ASP A 25 -14.33 11.85 18.65
CA ASP A 25 -15.50 11.06 18.24
C ASP A 25 -15.68 11.17 16.73
N TYR A 26 -16.10 10.06 16.11
CA TYR A 26 -16.40 10.00 14.70
C TYR A 26 -17.85 9.56 14.48
N ARG A 27 -18.53 10.21 13.54
CA ARG A 27 -19.85 9.82 13.06
C ARG A 27 -19.74 9.41 11.60
N PHE A 28 -20.44 8.33 11.24
CA PHE A 28 -20.45 7.76 9.90
C PHE A 28 -21.88 7.82 9.35
N GLU A 29 -22.03 8.43 8.18
CA GLU A 29 -23.28 8.49 7.45
C GLU A 29 -23.13 7.77 6.12
N TYR A 30 -23.92 6.73 5.91
CA TYR A 30 -23.84 5.87 4.72
C TYR A 30 -24.88 6.29 3.69
N GLY A 31 -24.43 6.61 2.49
CA GLY A 31 -25.25 6.79 1.30
C GLY A 31 -25.09 5.60 0.35
N GLU A 32 -25.73 5.68 -0.81
CA GLU A 32 -25.72 4.59 -1.79
C GLU A 32 -24.29 4.24 -2.27
N ARG A 33 -23.46 5.23 -2.56
CA ARG A 33 -22.08 5.06 -3.04
C ARG A 33 -21.11 6.00 -2.34
N ARG A 34 -21.42 6.38 -1.11
CA ARG A 34 -20.57 7.27 -0.33
C ARG A 34 -20.72 7.02 1.15
N VAL A 35 -19.66 7.36 1.87
CA VAL A 35 -19.66 7.40 3.34
C VAL A 35 -19.15 8.78 3.75
N ILE A 36 -19.91 9.45 4.61
CA ILE A 36 -19.52 10.73 5.19
C ILE A 36 -19.02 10.46 6.60
N ILE A 37 -17.80 10.90 6.89
CA ILE A 37 -17.16 10.76 8.19
C ILE A 37 -16.98 12.16 8.78
N THR A 38 -17.59 12.41 9.94
CA THR A 38 -17.51 13.69 10.64
C THR A 38 -16.91 13.45 12.02
N ASP A 39 -15.86 14.19 12.36
CA ASP A 39 -15.27 14.12 13.70
C ASP A 39 -15.90 15.14 14.67
N SER A 40 -15.50 15.09 15.93
CA SER A 40 -16.01 15.97 16.99
C SER A 40 -15.63 17.46 16.81
N LEU A 41 -14.66 17.74 15.91
CA LEU A 41 -14.28 19.10 15.53
C LEU A 41 -14.99 19.58 14.26
N ASN A 42 -16.04 18.85 13.81
CA ASN A 42 -16.77 19.09 12.59
C ASN A 42 -15.93 19.03 11.30
N ARG A 43 -14.77 18.38 11.35
CA ARG A 43 -14.00 18.06 10.15
C ARG A 43 -14.71 16.93 9.42
N ARG A 44 -14.91 17.09 8.13
CA ARG A 44 -15.71 16.18 7.31
C ARG A 44 -14.89 15.61 6.17
N GLU A 45 -14.92 14.30 6.03
CA GLU A 45 -14.37 13.58 4.89
C GLU A 45 -15.47 12.82 4.18
N VAL A 46 -15.40 12.72 2.87
CA VAL A 46 -16.36 11.95 2.07
C VAL A 46 -15.60 10.90 1.27
N LEU A 47 -15.96 9.64 1.48
CA LEU A 47 -15.44 8.50 0.71
C LEU A 47 -16.47 8.11 -0.34
N TYR A 48 -16.05 8.06 -1.60
CA TYR A 48 -16.89 7.58 -2.70
C TYR A 48 -16.45 6.16 -3.06
N THR A 49 -17.43 5.27 -3.20
CA THR A 49 -17.16 3.84 -3.42
C THR A 49 -17.75 3.37 -4.74
N GLU A 50 -17.12 2.35 -5.32
CA GLU A 50 -17.62 1.57 -6.46
C GLU A 50 -17.63 0.08 -6.09
N GLY A 51 -18.41 -0.71 -6.83
CA GLY A 51 -18.54 -2.14 -6.62
C GLY A 51 -19.62 -2.48 -5.61
N GLU A 52 -19.94 -3.76 -5.51
CA GLU A 52 -20.96 -4.30 -4.61
C GLU A 52 -20.41 -5.40 -3.72
N GLY A 53 -20.94 -5.51 -2.51
CA GLY A 53 -20.54 -6.54 -1.55
C GLY A 53 -19.04 -6.47 -1.20
N GLY A 54 -18.38 -7.62 -1.27
CA GLY A 54 -16.95 -7.74 -0.95
C GLY A 54 -16.01 -7.10 -1.97
N LEU A 55 -16.51 -6.65 -3.12
CA LEU A 55 -15.75 -5.94 -4.15
C LEU A 55 -15.83 -4.41 -4.02
N LYS A 56 -16.49 -3.92 -3.00
CA LYS A 56 -16.65 -2.49 -2.75
C LYS A 56 -15.32 -1.84 -2.38
N ARG A 57 -14.96 -0.76 -3.06
CA ARG A 57 -13.68 -0.06 -2.89
C ARG A 57 -13.82 1.45 -3.03
N VAL A 58 -12.95 2.19 -2.34
CA VAL A 58 -12.94 3.65 -2.38
C VAL A 58 -12.21 4.12 -3.64
N VAL A 59 -12.90 4.89 -4.47
CA VAL A 59 -12.37 5.43 -5.74
C VAL A 59 -12.06 6.92 -5.67
N LYS A 60 -12.64 7.63 -4.71
CA LYS A 60 -12.45 9.07 -4.53
C LYS A 60 -12.60 9.40 -3.06
N LYS A 61 -11.76 10.29 -2.55
CA LYS A 61 -11.86 10.83 -1.20
C LYS A 61 -11.80 12.35 -1.26
N GLU A 62 -12.80 13.00 -0.68
CA GLU A 62 -12.78 14.43 -0.39
C GLU A 62 -12.31 14.61 1.04
N HIS A 63 -11.18 15.29 1.21
CA HIS A 63 -10.59 15.55 2.51
C HIS A 63 -11.24 16.75 3.19
N ALA A 64 -11.04 16.88 4.51
CA ALA A 64 -11.63 17.96 5.31
C ALA A 64 -11.20 19.37 4.84
N ASP A 65 -10.04 19.50 4.21
CA ASP A 65 -9.53 20.76 3.65
C ASP A 65 -10.08 21.06 2.24
N GLY A 66 -10.96 20.20 1.70
CA GLY A 66 -11.52 20.34 0.36
C GLY A 66 -10.68 19.71 -0.75
N SER A 67 -9.50 19.19 -0.45
CA SER A 67 -8.68 18.49 -1.44
C SER A 67 -9.30 17.15 -1.81
N ILE A 68 -8.99 16.66 -3.02
CA ILE A 68 -9.55 15.42 -3.56
C ILE A 68 -8.41 14.50 -3.98
N THR A 69 -8.49 13.23 -3.57
CA THR A 69 -7.63 12.16 -4.06
C THR A 69 -8.46 11.10 -4.77
N ARG A 70 -7.88 10.40 -5.74
CA ARG A 70 -8.57 9.38 -6.53
C ARG A 70 -7.77 8.10 -6.59
N SER A 71 -8.47 6.96 -6.67
CA SER A 71 -7.88 5.64 -6.86
C SER A 71 -8.61 4.92 -7.99
N GLU A 72 -7.86 4.25 -8.85
CA GLU A 72 -8.38 3.47 -9.96
C GLU A 72 -7.96 2.02 -9.80
N TYR A 73 -8.87 1.09 -10.08
CA TYR A 73 -8.66 -0.35 -9.89
C TYR A 73 -8.88 -1.10 -11.20
N ASP A 74 -8.19 -2.22 -11.37
CA ASP A 74 -8.41 -3.12 -12.50
C ASP A 74 -9.63 -4.03 -12.25
N GLU A 75 -9.98 -4.87 -13.23
CA GLU A 75 -11.11 -5.81 -13.14
C GLU A 75 -10.97 -6.83 -12.00
N ALA A 76 -9.74 -7.14 -11.59
CA ALA A 76 -9.46 -8.03 -10.48
C ALA A 76 -9.49 -7.32 -9.11
N GLY A 77 -9.76 -6.02 -9.08
CA GLY A 77 -9.79 -5.23 -7.84
C GLY A 77 -8.44 -4.76 -7.35
N ARG A 78 -7.39 -4.85 -8.17
CA ARG A 78 -6.04 -4.40 -7.83
C ARG A 78 -5.86 -2.93 -8.20
N LEU A 79 -5.16 -2.17 -7.35
CA LEU A 79 -4.89 -0.76 -7.59
C LEU A 79 -4.02 -0.59 -8.84
N LYS A 80 -4.50 0.17 -9.83
CA LYS A 80 -3.76 0.45 -11.07
C LYS A 80 -3.30 1.90 -11.21
N ALA A 81 -3.90 2.84 -10.47
CA ALA A 81 -3.47 4.23 -10.47
C ALA A 81 -3.98 4.99 -9.25
N GLN A 82 -3.24 6.00 -8.86
CA GLN A 82 -3.64 6.96 -7.84
C GLN A 82 -3.37 8.38 -8.32
N THR A 83 -4.29 9.30 -7.99
CA THR A 83 -4.12 10.73 -8.24
C THR A 83 -4.14 11.45 -6.91
N ASP A 84 -3.08 12.20 -6.60
CA ASP A 84 -2.96 12.94 -5.34
C ASP A 84 -3.75 14.27 -5.38
N ALA A 85 -3.75 14.98 -4.25
CA ALA A 85 -4.48 16.24 -4.09
C ALA A 85 -4.02 17.35 -5.04
N ALA A 86 -2.80 17.27 -5.57
CA ALA A 86 -2.26 18.20 -6.55
C ALA A 86 -2.59 17.81 -8.01
N GLY A 87 -3.34 16.71 -8.21
CA GLY A 87 -3.68 16.20 -9.53
C GLY A 87 -2.56 15.35 -10.17
N ARG A 88 -1.53 14.98 -9.41
CA ARG A 88 -0.43 14.17 -9.92
C ARG A 88 -0.83 12.71 -9.91
N ARG A 89 -0.71 12.04 -11.05
CA ARG A 89 -1.15 10.67 -11.25
C ARG A 89 0.04 9.72 -11.32
N THR A 90 -0.01 8.65 -10.51
CA THR A 90 0.95 7.55 -10.52
C THR A 90 0.24 6.28 -11.01
N GLU A 91 0.82 5.57 -11.96
CA GLU A 91 0.29 4.30 -12.47
C GLU A 91 1.10 3.12 -11.95
N TYR A 92 0.40 2.03 -11.65
CA TYR A 92 0.97 0.77 -11.18
C TYR A 92 0.68 -0.30 -12.22
N ARG A 93 1.71 -0.94 -12.76
CA ARG A 93 1.57 -2.07 -13.67
C ARG A 93 1.89 -3.36 -12.94
N LEU A 94 0.99 -4.31 -13.06
CA LEU A 94 1.06 -5.58 -12.34
C LEU A 94 1.16 -6.73 -13.34
N HIS A 95 1.89 -7.78 -12.93
CA HIS A 95 1.92 -9.03 -13.67
C HIS A 95 0.55 -9.69 -13.57
N MET A 96 -0.07 -10.04 -14.70
CA MET A 96 -1.46 -10.53 -14.76
C MET A 96 -1.70 -11.77 -13.90
N ALA A 97 -0.80 -12.74 -13.94
CA ALA A 97 -0.95 -14.01 -13.25
C ALA A 97 -0.62 -13.92 -11.75
N SER A 98 0.43 -13.21 -11.37
CA SER A 98 0.91 -13.16 -9.98
C SER A 98 0.37 -11.99 -9.17
N GLY A 99 -0.09 -10.93 -9.83
CA GLY A 99 -0.45 -9.66 -9.17
C GLY A 99 0.74 -8.86 -8.65
N LYS A 100 1.97 -9.31 -8.91
CA LYS A 100 3.19 -8.61 -8.48
C LYS A 100 3.41 -7.35 -9.31
N LEU A 101 3.89 -6.29 -8.64
CA LEU A 101 4.19 -5.00 -9.25
C LEU A 101 5.38 -5.14 -10.21
N THR A 102 5.20 -4.83 -11.49
CA THR A 102 6.26 -4.86 -12.51
C THR A 102 6.85 -3.49 -12.78
N SER A 103 6.03 -2.45 -12.71
CA SER A 103 6.51 -1.07 -12.87
C SER A 103 5.59 -0.06 -12.21
N VAL A 104 6.19 1.07 -11.84
CA VAL A 104 5.48 2.27 -11.37
C VAL A 104 5.83 3.40 -12.34
N ILE A 105 4.81 4.01 -12.94
CA ILE A 105 4.95 5.17 -13.81
C ILE A 105 4.63 6.41 -12.98
N LEU A 106 5.66 7.23 -12.77
CA LEU A 106 5.56 8.46 -11.97
C LEU A 106 4.79 9.54 -12.74
N PRO A 107 4.28 10.58 -12.05
CA PRO A 107 3.49 11.64 -12.69
C PRO A 107 4.18 12.37 -13.84
N ASP A 108 5.52 12.42 -13.84
CA ASP A 108 6.32 13.02 -14.92
C ASP A 108 6.62 12.04 -16.07
N GLY A 109 6.08 10.82 -16.03
CA GLY A 109 6.28 9.78 -17.03
C GLY A 109 7.50 8.90 -16.81
N ARG A 110 8.36 9.21 -15.84
CA ARG A 110 9.52 8.38 -15.50
C ARG A 110 9.05 7.07 -14.87
N THR A 111 9.81 6.01 -15.04
CA THR A 111 9.40 4.66 -14.66
C THR A 111 10.40 4.02 -13.70
N VAL A 112 9.87 3.38 -12.64
CA VAL A 112 10.59 2.45 -11.77
C VAL A 112 10.17 1.04 -12.17
N ARG A 113 11.14 0.13 -12.36
CA ARG A 113 10.87 -1.27 -12.77
C ARG A 113 11.35 -2.25 -11.73
N TYR A 114 10.58 -3.32 -11.55
CA TYR A 114 10.84 -4.39 -10.60
C TYR A 114 11.08 -5.71 -11.32
N GLY A 115 12.14 -6.43 -10.93
CA GLY A 115 12.41 -7.78 -11.41
C GLY A 115 12.22 -8.80 -10.28
N TYR A 116 11.80 -10.02 -10.66
CA TYR A 116 11.51 -11.10 -9.71
C TYR A 116 12.18 -12.40 -10.16
N ASN A 117 12.50 -13.27 -9.19
CA ASN A 117 12.92 -14.64 -9.46
C ASN A 117 11.69 -15.56 -9.62
N SER A 118 11.93 -16.84 -9.89
CA SER A 118 10.86 -17.85 -10.03
C SER A 118 10.04 -18.08 -8.76
N GLN A 119 10.57 -17.69 -7.60
CA GLN A 119 9.89 -17.76 -6.30
C GLN A 119 9.14 -16.46 -5.95
N ARG A 120 9.01 -15.54 -6.91
CA ARG A 120 8.31 -14.27 -6.78
C ARG A 120 8.92 -13.30 -5.77
N GLN A 121 10.21 -13.43 -5.51
CA GLN A 121 10.96 -12.48 -4.67
C GLN A 121 11.57 -11.38 -5.55
N VAL A 122 11.63 -10.15 -5.05
CA VAL A 122 12.24 -9.01 -5.76
C VAL A 122 13.73 -9.23 -5.88
N THR A 123 14.24 -9.32 -7.11
CA THR A 123 15.68 -9.45 -7.40
C THR A 123 16.31 -8.15 -7.86
N SER A 124 15.50 -7.23 -8.38
CA SER A 124 16.01 -5.93 -8.84
C SER A 124 14.96 -4.83 -8.80
N VAL A 125 15.44 -3.61 -8.60
CA VAL A 125 14.67 -2.38 -8.79
C VAL A 125 15.51 -1.48 -9.70
N THR A 126 14.97 -1.09 -10.85
CA THR A 126 15.61 -0.16 -11.78
C THR A 126 14.92 1.20 -11.65
N TYR A 127 15.70 2.20 -11.29
CA TYR A 127 15.23 3.56 -11.05
C TYR A 127 15.20 4.39 -12.33
N PRO A 128 14.48 5.53 -12.36
CA PRO A 128 14.37 6.36 -13.56
C PRO A 128 15.69 6.90 -14.11
N ASP A 129 16.70 7.05 -13.26
CA ASP A 129 18.06 7.46 -13.67
C ASP A 129 18.89 6.34 -14.30
N GLY A 130 18.32 5.13 -14.41
CA GLY A 130 18.99 3.95 -14.92
C GLY A 130 19.81 3.19 -13.89
N LEU A 131 19.96 3.71 -12.68
CA LEU A 131 20.64 3.01 -11.59
C LEU A 131 19.73 1.88 -11.08
N ARG A 132 20.38 0.87 -10.50
CA ARG A 132 19.72 -0.37 -10.12
C ARG A 132 20.17 -0.84 -8.75
N SER A 133 19.22 -1.28 -7.93
CA SER A 133 19.50 -2.10 -6.75
C SER A 133 19.18 -3.56 -7.06
N SER A 134 19.84 -4.50 -6.38
CA SER A 134 19.61 -5.93 -6.62
C SER A 134 19.68 -6.74 -5.33
N ARG A 135 19.03 -7.91 -5.35
CA ARG A 135 19.02 -8.87 -4.26
C ARG A 135 19.21 -10.27 -4.81
N GLU A 136 20.00 -11.07 -4.10
CA GLU A 136 20.22 -12.48 -4.38
C GLU A 136 19.69 -13.32 -3.23
N TYR A 137 19.14 -14.48 -3.56
CA TYR A 137 18.56 -15.41 -2.59
C TYR A 137 19.12 -16.81 -2.81
N ASP A 138 19.18 -17.59 -1.73
CA ASP A 138 19.55 -19.00 -1.82
C ASP A 138 18.34 -19.87 -2.23
N GLU A 139 18.57 -21.17 -2.36
CA GLU A 139 17.55 -22.13 -2.74
C GLU A 139 16.37 -22.20 -1.77
N LYS A 140 16.59 -21.79 -0.51
CA LYS A 140 15.55 -21.71 0.53
C LYS A 140 14.83 -20.37 0.60
N GLY A 141 15.17 -19.44 -0.31
CA GLY A 141 14.56 -18.13 -0.36
C GLY A 141 15.14 -17.12 0.65
N ARG A 142 16.29 -17.43 1.26
CA ARG A 142 16.95 -16.52 2.21
C ARG A 142 17.83 -15.53 1.45
N LEU A 143 17.85 -14.28 1.91
CA LEU A 143 18.68 -13.22 1.31
C LEU A 143 20.16 -13.49 1.52
N THR A 144 20.94 -13.61 0.45
CA THR A 144 22.39 -13.88 0.48
C THR A 144 23.22 -12.67 0.11
N ALA A 145 22.69 -11.77 -0.70
CA ALA A 145 23.36 -10.52 -1.05
C ALA A 145 22.34 -9.43 -1.37
N GLU A 146 22.74 -8.21 -1.05
CA GLU A 146 21.96 -7.03 -1.39
C GLU A 146 22.93 -5.96 -1.88
N THR A 147 22.69 -5.44 -3.09
CA THR A 147 23.47 -4.36 -3.67
C THR A 147 22.61 -3.11 -3.73
N SER A 148 23.07 -2.05 -3.09
CA SER A 148 22.36 -0.77 -3.06
C SER A 148 22.40 -0.07 -4.42
N ARG A 149 21.56 0.92 -4.60
CA ARG A 149 21.53 1.79 -5.80
C ARG A 149 22.89 2.45 -6.06
N SER A 150 23.68 2.72 -5.01
CA SER A 150 25.02 3.29 -5.10
C SER A 150 26.12 2.25 -5.46
N GLY A 151 25.76 0.98 -5.53
CA GLY A 151 26.67 -0.10 -5.90
C GLY A 151 27.36 -0.81 -4.72
N GLU A 152 26.99 -0.48 -3.49
CA GLU A 152 27.51 -1.12 -2.28
C GLU A 152 26.80 -2.46 -2.05
N THR A 153 27.57 -3.52 -1.79
CA THR A 153 27.05 -4.87 -1.58
C THR A 153 27.20 -5.30 -0.15
N THR A 154 26.11 -5.78 0.46
CA THR A 154 26.10 -6.45 1.76
C THR A 154 25.83 -7.93 1.52
N ARG A 155 26.60 -8.81 2.17
CA ARG A 155 26.45 -10.27 2.06
C ARG A 155 26.01 -10.87 3.38
N TYR A 156 25.14 -11.90 3.28
CA TYR A 156 24.57 -12.60 4.42
C TYR A 156 24.91 -14.09 4.32
N SER A 157 25.34 -14.70 5.42
CA SER A 157 25.61 -16.12 5.50
C SER A 157 24.75 -16.79 6.57
N TYR A 158 24.48 -18.09 6.38
CA TYR A 158 23.60 -18.88 7.25
C TYR A 158 24.32 -20.19 7.61
N ASP A 159 24.69 -20.36 8.89
CA ASP A 159 25.33 -21.58 9.38
C ASP A 159 24.31 -22.69 9.65
N ASP A 160 23.10 -22.30 10.09
CA ASP A 160 22.00 -23.24 10.28
C ASP A 160 21.14 -23.29 9.01
N PRO A 161 21.03 -24.46 8.33
CA PRO A 161 20.21 -24.60 7.14
C PRO A 161 18.71 -24.29 7.35
N ALA A 162 18.21 -24.38 8.59
CA ALA A 162 16.82 -24.12 8.93
C ALA A 162 16.56 -22.69 9.43
N SER A 163 17.60 -21.90 9.70
CA SER A 163 17.45 -20.55 10.22
C SER A 163 17.04 -19.56 9.14
N GLU A 164 16.08 -18.67 9.46
CA GLU A 164 15.72 -17.54 8.63
C GLU A 164 16.60 -16.29 8.93
N LEU A 165 17.35 -16.34 10.04
CA LEU A 165 18.24 -15.26 10.46
C LEU A 165 19.67 -15.53 10.00
N PRO A 166 20.35 -14.55 9.42
CA PRO A 166 21.76 -14.69 9.04
C PRO A 166 22.65 -14.80 10.28
N THR A 167 23.69 -15.64 10.19
CA THR A 167 24.73 -15.78 11.22
C THR A 167 25.94 -14.89 10.93
N GLY A 168 26.08 -14.43 9.68
CA GLY A 168 27.13 -13.51 9.27
C GLY A 168 26.62 -12.44 8.33
N ILE A 169 27.08 -11.21 8.52
CA ILE A 169 26.76 -10.07 7.66
C ILE A 169 28.09 -9.39 7.29
N GLN A 170 28.30 -9.20 5.99
CA GLN A 170 29.48 -8.54 5.45
C GLN A 170 29.06 -7.38 4.57
N ASP A 171 29.43 -6.17 4.97
CA ASP A 171 29.26 -4.97 4.17
C ASP A 171 30.43 -4.77 3.20
N ALA A 172 30.13 -4.16 2.06
CA ALA A 172 31.14 -3.81 1.07
C ALA A 172 31.92 -2.55 1.48
#